data_d41fa180ea90e29a892580c09fa33dc3
#
_entry.id   d41fa180ea90e29a892580c09fa33dc3
#
_cell.length_a   1.000
_cell.length_b   1.000
_cell.length_c   1.000
_cell.angle_alpha   90.00
_cell.angle_beta   90.00
_cell.angle_gamma   90.00
#
_symmetry.space_group_name_H-M   'P 1'
#
loop_
_entity.id
_entity.type
_entity.pdbx_description
1 polymer ?
#
loop_
_entity_poly.entity_id
_entity_poly.type
_entity_poly.pdbx_seq_one_letter_code
_entity_poly.pdbx_strand_id
1 'polypeptide(L)'
;MTEAFVAMDEMFDEIAAGLYNLASMLVGEGEDSIQLVETAIATADVSSSTSVEEAGQSSRRALSRAALEQLEQRQPGCLAAPKALTPTTTCIQDDDLDSGGVSSDELAKLMAGPQRERVRQWLTSLPVEFRVIFGLRAVAGFSSPEVASLLVEHGGANAAGWSAAEVREVFRQALCSLASQVIHATSVR
;
A
#
# COMPACT_ATOMS: atom_id res chain seq x y z
N MET A 1 4.12 -36.65 2.82
CA MET A 1 4.99 -35.64 3.44
C MET A 1 5.52 -34.61 2.42
N THR A 2 5.71 -34.95 1.17
CA THR A 2 6.26 -34.06 0.14
C THR A 2 5.24 -32.99 -0.33
N GLU A 3 3.96 -33.32 -0.48
CA GLU A 3 2.93 -32.39 -0.95
C GLU A 3 2.63 -31.25 0.03
N ALA A 4 2.63 -31.54 1.33
CA ALA A 4 2.39 -30.51 2.36
C ALA A 4 3.57 -29.53 2.46
N PHE A 5 4.79 -29.95 2.18
CA PHE A 5 5.99 -29.09 2.15
C PHE A 5 5.97 -28.17 0.92
N VAL A 6 5.61 -28.70 -0.25
CA VAL A 6 5.48 -27.91 -1.50
C VAL A 6 4.40 -26.84 -1.37
N ALA A 7 3.24 -27.19 -0.81
CA ALA A 7 2.16 -26.21 -0.59
C ALA A 7 2.55 -25.10 0.40
N MET A 8 3.41 -25.41 1.37
CA MET A 8 3.89 -24.42 2.34
C MET A 8 4.92 -23.48 1.71
N ASP A 9 5.83 -23.99 0.89
CA ASP A 9 6.80 -23.18 0.16
C ASP A 9 6.12 -22.23 -0.84
N GLU A 10 5.16 -22.74 -1.64
CA GLU A 10 4.38 -21.90 -2.57
C GLU A 10 3.63 -20.78 -1.85
N MET A 11 3.10 -21.05 -0.67
CA MET A 11 2.41 -20.07 0.16
C MET A 11 3.36 -18.99 0.70
N PHE A 12 4.56 -19.37 1.16
CA PHE A 12 5.56 -18.40 1.61
C PHE A 12 6.04 -17.51 0.47
N ASP A 13 6.21 -18.07 -0.72
CA ASP A 13 6.59 -17.32 -1.92
C ASP A 13 5.52 -16.30 -2.31
N GLU A 14 4.22 -16.66 -2.21
CA GLU A 14 3.12 -15.75 -2.49
C GLU A 14 3.05 -14.59 -1.49
N ILE A 15 3.19 -14.87 -0.20
CA ILE A 15 3.25 -13.84 0.85
C ILE A 15 4.45 -12.93 0.62
N ALA A 16 5.63 -13.48 0.37
CA ALA A 16 6.86 -12.71 0.15
C ALA A 16 6.75 -11.82 -1.09
N ALA A 17 6.21 -12.33 -2.20
CA ALA A 17 5.96 -11.55 -3.40
C ALA A 17 4.98 -10.39 -3.15
N GLY A 18 3.90 -10.63 -2.40
CA GLY A 18 2.94 -9.60 -2.00
C GLY A 18 3.57 -8.51 -1.13
N LEU A 19 4.41 -8.90 -0.16
CA LEU A 19 5.15 -7.97 0.68
C LEU A 19 6.16 -7.16 -0.13
N TYR A 20 6.89 -7.76 -1.05
CA TYR A 20 7.84 -7.05 -1.90
C TYR A 20 7.14 -6.03 -2.81
N ASN A 21 6.00 -6.38 -3.39
CA ASN A 21 5.20 -5.45 -4.18
C ASN A 21 4.77 -4.24 -3.35
N LEU A 22 4.26 -4.46 -2.13
CA LEU A 22 3.89 -3.38 -1.21
C LEU A 22 5.11 -2.52 -0.85
N ALA A 23 6.22 -3.14 -0.45
CA ALA A 23 7.47 -2.43 -0.12
C ALA A 23 7.94 -1.55 -1.27
N SER A 24 7.98 -2.11 -2.49
CA SER A 24 8.41 -1.39 -3.70
C SER A 24 7.52 -0.19 -4.02
N MET A 25 6.22 -0.27 -3.73
CA MET A 25 5.30 0.86 -3.88
C MET A 25 5.55 1.96 -2.86
N LEU A 26 5.90 1.59 -1.63
CA LEU A 26 6.09 2.54 -0.53
C LEU A 26 7.43 3.27 -0.63
N VAL A 27 8.53 2.52 -0.81
CA VAL A 27 9.90 3.05 -0.73
C VAL A 27 10.69 3.02 -2.04
N GLY A 28 10.11 2.45 -3.10
CA GLY A 28 10.79 2.21 -4.38
C GLY A 28 11.37 0.81 -4.48
N GLU A 29 11.73 0.40 -5.72
CA GLU A 29 12.38 -0.89 -5.96
C GLU A 29 13.86 -0.83 -5.56
N GLY A 30 14.38 -1.93 -5.04
CA GLY A 30 15.78 -2.09 -4.72
C GLY A 30 16.04 -2.68 -3.34
N GLU A 31 17.24 -2.44 -2.82
CA GLU A 31 17.71 -2.98 -1.54
C GLU A 31 16.79 -2.59 -0.37
N ASP A 32 16.27 -1.36 -0.37
CA ASP A 32 15.37 -0.88 0.67
C ASP A 32 14.08 -1.70 0.79
N SER A 33 13.49 -2.07 -0.34
CA SER A 33 12.27 -2.91 -0.35
C SER A 33 12.56 -4.33 0.12
N ILE A 34 13.75 -4.87 -0.19
CA ILE A 34 14.19 -6.19 0.30
C ILE A 34 14.36 -6.15 1.82
N GLN A 35 15.08 -5.17 2.35
CA GLN A 35 15.30 -5.00 3.79
C GLN A 35 13.99 -4.81 4.56
N LEU A 36 13.03 -4.09 3.98
CA LEU A 36 11.71 -3.96 4.59
C LEU A 36 10.96 -5.30 4.68
N VAL A 37 11.03 -6.13 3.62
CA VAL A 37 10.42 -7.46 3.64
C VAL A 37 11.08 -8.35 4.69
N GLU A 38 12.41 -8.38 4.75
CA GLU A 38 13.16 -9.12 5.77
C GLU A 38 12.80 -8.67 7.19
N THR A 39 12.73 -7.36 7.41
CA THR A 39 12.34 -6.77 8.70
C THR A 39 10.91 -7.16 9.06
N ALA A 40 9.98 -7.10 8.09
CA ALA A 40 8.59 -7.46 8.30
C ALA A 40 8.42 -8.93 8.70
N ILE A 41 9.12 -9.83 8.00
CA ILE A 41 9.08 -11.27 8.31
C ILE A 41 9.67 -11.54 9.69
N ALA A 42 10.79 -10.87 10.04
CA ALA A 42 11.47 -11.06 11.33
C ALA A 42 10.67 -10.50 12.52
N THR A 43 9.81 -9.49 12.30
CA THR A 43 9.06 -8.79 13.36
C THR A 43 7.57 -9.09 13.37
N ALA A 44 7.06 -9.80 12.35
CA ALA A 44 5.67 -10.21 12.32
C ALA A 44 5.36 -11.16 13.48
N ASP A 45 4.26 -10.90 14.17
CA ASP A 45 3.77 -11.80 15.22
C ASP A 45 3.05 -12.99 14.55
N VAL A 46 3.82 -14.03 14.29
CA VAL A 46 3.34 -15.27 13.66
C VAL A 46 3.64 -16.43 14.57
N SER A 47 2.61 -17.00 15.15
CA SER A 47 2.72 -18.25 15.93
C SER A 47 2.42 -19.48 15.06
N SER A 48 2.80 -20.67 15.51
CA SER A 48 2.53 -21.94 14.82
C SER A 48 1.03 -22.27 14.69
N SER A 49 0.16 -21.55 15.41
CA SER A 49 -1.30 -21.69 15.36
C SER A 49 -1.98 -20.61 14.49
N THR A 50 -1.23 -19.66 13.93
CA THR A 50 -1.73 -18.55 13.12
C THR A 50 -2.14 -19.07 11.76
N SER A 51 -3.31 -18.69 11.27
CA SER A 51 -3.71 -18.98 9.90
C SER A 51 -2.85 -18.22 8.90
N VAL A 52 -2.78 -18.70 7.64
CA VAL A 52 -2.04 -18.04 6.55
C VAL A 52 -2.48 -16.59 6.36
N GLU A 53 -3.78 -16.36 6.42
CA GLU A 53 -4.38 -15.05 6.25
C GLU A 53 -3.96 -14.09 7.38
N GLU A 54 -4.02 -14.56 8.62
CA GLU A 54 -3.56 -13.80 9.79
C GLU A 54 -2.07 -13.53 9.74
N ALA A 55 -1.25 -14.52 9.35
CA ALA A 55 0.18 -14.35 9.13
C ALA A 55 0.47 -13.29 8.07
N GLY A 56 -0.24 -13.35 6.93
CA GLY A 56 -0.15 -12.37 5.87
C GLY A 56 -0.55 -10.95 6.32
N GLN A 57 -1.61 -10.82 7.11
CA GLN A 57 -2.03 -9.53 7.68
C GLN A 57 -1.01 -9.00 8.69
N SER A 58 -0.50 -9.84 9.59
CA SER A 58 0.54 -9.46 10.55
C SER A 58 1.80 -8.97 9.84
N SER A 59 2.26 -9.70 8.83
CA SER A 59 3.43 -9.33 8.02
C SER A 59 3.21 -8.01 7.26
N ARG A 60 2.04 -7.80 6.64
CA ARG A 60 1.72 -6.52 5.99
C ARG A 60 1.70 -5.36 6.97
N ARG A 61 1.19 -5.57 8.19
CA ARG A 61 1.19 -4.55 9.25
C ARG A 61 2.61 -4.24 9.73
N ALA A 62 3.45 -5.25 9.94
CA ALA A 62 4.85 -5.08 10.31
C ALA A 62 5.64 -4.32 9.23
N LEU A 63 5.46 -4.68 7.93
CA LEU A 63 6.07 -3.99 6.81
C LEU A 63 5.63 -2.53 6.73
N SER A 64 4.33 -2.26 6.87
CA SER A 64 3.79 -0.91 6.79
C SER A 64 4.36 -0.01 7.89
N ARG A 65 4.46 -0.52 9.12
CA ARG A 65 5.11 0.18 10.23
C ARG A 65 6.55 0.54 9.91
N ALA A 66 7.35 -0.46 9.52
CA ALA A 66 8.77 -0.25 9.19
C ALA A 66 8.95 0.73 8.02
N ALA A 67 8.09 0.66 7.00
CA ALA A 67 8.12 1.58 5.86
C ALA A 67 7.81 3.03 6.26
N LEU A 68 6.80 3.26 7.10
CA LEU A 68 6.45 4.60 7.59
C LEU A 68 7.59 5.21 8.41
N GLU A 69 8.17 4.44 9.33
CA GLU A 69 9.31 4.86 10.13
C GLU A 69 10.53 5.18 9.25
N GLN A 70 10.82 4.37 8.24
CA GLN A 70 11.92 4.60 7.30
C GLN A 70 11.70 5.85 6.44
N LEU A 71 10.48 6.08 5.95
CA LEU A 71 10.14 7.27 5.17
C LEU A 71 10.30 8.54 5.99
N GLU A 72 9.80 8.55 7.23
CA GLU A 72 9.95 9.69 8.13
C GLU A 72 11.42 9.96 8.51
N GLN A 73 12.22 8.90 8.71
CA GLN A 73 13.68 9.05 8.97
C GLN A 73 14.42 9.66 7.79
N ARG A 74 14.06 9.31 6.54
CA ARG A 74 14.71 9.82 5.32
C ARG A 74 14.27 11.23 4.96
N GLN A 75 13.00 11.51 5.15
CA GLN A 75 12.40 12.79 4.80
C GLN A 75 11.41 13.22 5.88
N PRO A 76 11.90 13.82 6.98
CA PRO A 76 11.04 14.25 8.08
C PRO A 76 9.87 15.12 7.61
N GLY A 77 8.66 14.75 8.01
CA GLY A 77 7.45 15.47 7.67
C GLY A 77 6.84 15.12 6.29
N CYS A 78 7.39 14.16 5.55
CA CYS A 78 6.83 13.74 4.26
C CYS A 78 5.44 13.07 4.40
N LEU A 79 5.09 12.64 5.61
CA LEU A 79 3.81 12.02 5.93
C LEU A 79 2.85 12.97 6.67
N ALA A 80 3.11 14.28 6.61
CA ALA A 80 2.24 15.27 7.23
C ALA A 80 0.83 15.22 6.63
N ALA A 81 -0.19 15.37 7.49
CA ALA A 81 -1.55 15.52 7.02
C ALA A 81 -1.70 16.82 6.20
N PRO A 82 -2.36 16.78 5.03
CA PRO A 82 -2.54 17.97 4.21
C PRO A 82 -3.37 19.02 4.95
N LYS A 83 -2.94 20.28 4.90
CA LYS A 83 -3.61 21.40 5.61
C LYS A 83 -4.99 21.72 5.05
N ALA A 84 -5.26 21.40 3.80
CA ALA A 84 -6.55 21.51 3.14
C ALA A 84 -6.58 20.54 1.95
N LEU A 85 -7.52 19.62 1.97
CA LEU A 85 -7.86 18.81 0.80
C LEU A 85 -8.89 19.60 0.00
N THR A 86 -8.57 19.94 -1.25
CA THR A 86 -9.57 20.52 -2.14
C THR A 86 -10.52 19.40 -2.53
N PRO A 87 -11.83 19.51 -2.25
CA PRO A 87 -12.79 18.51 -2.68
C PRO A 87 -12.72 18.41 -4.20
N THR A 88 -12.22 17.28 -4.69
CA THR A 88 -12.23 17.00 -6.13
C THR A 88 -13.61 16.51 -6.53
N THR A 89 -14.00 16.80 -7.77
CA THR A 89 -15.18 16.21 -8.41
C THR A 89 -15.16 14.71 -8.19
N THR A 90 -16.20 14.18 -7.60
CA THR A 90 -16.35 12.76 -7.25
C THR A 90 -16.34 11.92 -8.52
N CYS A 91 -15.21 11.28 -8.79
CA CYS A 91 -15.11 10.25 -9.84
C CYS A 91 -15.57 8.89 -9.34
N ILE A 92 -15.62 8.69 -8.03
CA ILE A 92 -15.99 7.47 -7.31
C ILE A 92 -16.92 7.85 -6.17
N GLN A 93 -18.02 7.14 -6.01
CA GLN A 93 -18.99 7.38 -4.95
C GLN A 93 -18.47 6.85 -3.61
N ASP A 94 -18.98 7.40 -2.49
CA ASP A 94 -18.52 7.04 -1.15
C ASP A 94 -18.70 5.56 -0.82
N ASP A 95 -19.79 4.96 -1.26
CA ASP A 95 -20.11 3.55 -1.01
C ASP A 95 -19.15 2.61 -1.78
N ASP A 96 -18.68 3.04 -2.95
CA ASP A 96 -17.71 2.28 -3.76
C ASP A 96 -16.29 2.39 -3.23
N LEU A 97 -15.97 3.46 -2.50
CA LEU A 97 -14.63 3.68 -1.93
C LEU A 97 -14.26 2.69 -0.83
N ASP A 98 -15.22 2.22 -0.04
CA ASP A 98 -14.98 1.27 1.04
C ASP A 98 -14.88 -0.17 0.52
N SER A 99 -15.55 -0.47 -0.61
CA SER A 99 -15.42 -1.72 -1.37
C SER A 99 -14.31 -1.67 -2.42
N GLY A 100 -13.77 -0.48 -2.72
CA GLY A 100 -12.73 -0.23 -3.72
C GLY A 100 -11.34 -0.71 -3.29
N GLY A 101 -11.21 -2.00 -2.99
CA GLY A 101 -9.92 -2.66 -2.98
C GLY A 101 -9.64 -3.15 -4.41
N VAL A 102 -8.52 -2.76 -4.96
CA VAL A 102 -7.96 -3.53 -6.08
C VAL A 102 -7.52 -4.86 -5.47
N SER A 103 -8.10 -5.98 -5.88
CA SER A 103 -7.65 -7.26 -5.35
C SER A 103 -6.14 -7.39 -5.61
N SER A 104 -5.41 -8.04 -4.72
CA SER A 104 -3.96 -8.27 -4.88
C SER A 104 -3.64 -8.87 -6.25
N ASP A 105 -4.53 -9.71 -6.79
CA ASP A 105 -4.41 -10.33 -8.11
C ASP A 105 -4.62 -9.35 -9.26
N GLU A 106 -5.55 -8.42 -9.15
CA GLU A 106 -5.77 -7.38 -10.18
C GLU A 106 -4.61 -6.40 -10.19
N LEU A 107 -4.11 -6.03 -9.01
CA LEU A 107 -2.93 -5.18 -8.92
C LEU A 107 -1.69 -5.92 -9.44
N ALA A 108 -1.49 -7.18 -9.09
CA ALA A 108 -0.41 -8.00 -9.63
C ALA A 108 -0.49 -8.09 -11.16
N LYS A 109 -1.68 -8.25 -11.73
CA LYS A 109 -1.90 -8.21 -13.19
C LYS A 109 -1.58 -6.85 -13.80
N LEU A 110 -1.96 -5.75 -13.15
CA LEU A 110 -1.61 -4.39 -13.57
C LEU A 110 -0.10 -4.16 -13.49
N MET A 111 0.54 -4.66 -12.43
CA MET A 111 1.99 -4.52 -12.21
C MET A 111 2.83 -5.50 -13.04
N ALA A 112 2.28 -6.61 -13.54
CA ALA A 112 2.97 -7.56 -14.42
C ALA A 112 2.69 -7.31 -15.92
N GLY A 113 1.64 -6.54 -16.23
CA GLY A 113 1.15 -6.32 -17.59
C GLY A 113 1.90 -5.22 -18.36
N PRO A 114 1.50 -4.96 -19.62
CA PRO A 114 2.10 -3.92 -20.47
C PRO A 114 1.90 -2.50 -19.93
N GLN A 115 1.05 -2.32 -18.94
CA GLN A 115 0.79 -1.04 -18.27
C GLN A 115 1.74 -0.78 -17.06
N ARG A 116 2.56 -1.77 -16.68
CA ARG A 116 3.43 -1.72 -15.48
C ARG A 116 4.21 -0.42 -15.38
N GLU A 117 4.94 -0.07 -16.42
CA GLU A 117 5.80 1.12 -16.41
C GLU A 117 4.99 2.41 -16.22
N ARG A 118 3.80 2.49 -16.81
CA ARG A 118 2.92 3.65 -16.65
C ARG A 118 2.37 3.77 -15.22
N VAL A 119 1.95 2.65 -14.62
CA VAL A 119 1.50 2.62 -13.22
C VAL A 119 2.64 3.01 -12.28
N ARG A 120 3.87 2.52 -12.54
CA ARG A 120 5.06 2.94 -11.78
C ARG A 120 5.33 4.43 -11.88
N GLN A 121 5.34 4.97 -13.09
CA GLN A 121 5.56 6.41 -13.33
C GLN A 121 4.47 7.24 -12.63
N TRP A 122 3.22 6.80 -12.69
CA TRP A 122 2.14 7.45 -11.96
C TRP A 122 2.38 7.40 -10.45
N LEU A 123 2.68 6.24 -9.87
CA LEU A 123 2.98 6.10 -8.44
C LEU A 123 4.15 7.00 -8.01
N THR A 124 5.22 7.04 -8.78
CA THR A 124 6.38 7.90 -8.48
C THR A 124 6.09 9.38 -8.62
N SER A 125 5.08 9.76 -9.41
CA SER A 125 4.64 11.16 -9.57
C SER A 125 3.74 11.63 -8.44
N LEU A 126 3.17 10.70 -7.64
CA LEU A 126 2.34 11.06 -6.50
C LEU A 126 3.18 11.65 -5.34
N PRO A 127 2.64 12.63 -4.60
CA PRO A 127 3.19 12.98 -3.29
C PRO A 127 3.34 11.73 -2.40
N VAL A 128 4.31 11.74 -1.51
CA VAL A 128 4.66 10.56 -0.69
C VAL A 128 3.46 10.06 0.11
N GLU A 129 2.74 10.97 0.75
CA GLU A 129 1.55 10.66 1.54
C GLU A 129 0.42 10.00 0.70
N PHE A 130 0.23 10.47 -0.54
CA PHE A 130 -0.76 9.87 -1.47
C PHE A 130 -0.36 8.46 -1.86
N ARG A 131 0.91 8.26 -2.20
CA ARG A 131 1.46 6.95 -2.57
C ARG A 131 1.36 5.95 -1.42
N VAL A 132 1.68 6.39 -0.21
CA VAL A 132 1.58 5.58 1.02
C VAL A 132 0.13 5.18 1.28
N ILE A 133 -0.79 6.14 1.31
CA ILE A 133 -2.20 5.85 1.55
C ILE A 133 -2.77 4.92 0.47
N PHE A 134 -2.42 5.14 -0.79
CA PHE A 134 -2.82 4.25 -1.87
C PHE A 134 -2.29 2.83 -1.66
N GLY A 135 -1.01 2.65 -1.35
CA GLY A 135 -0.40 1.35 -1.08
C GLY A 135 -1.05 0.62 0.10
N LEU A 136 -1.28 1.34 1.20
CA LEU A 136 -1.88 0.77 2.41
C LEU A 136 -3.36 0.39 2.21
N ARG A 137 -4.12 1.20 1.45
CA ARG A 137 -5.54 0.94 1.18
C ARG A 137 -5.74 -0.12 0.10
N ALA A 138 -5.11 0.06 -1.07
CA ALA A 138 -5.36 -0.75 -2.26
C ALA A 138 -4.60 -2.08 -2.23
N VAL A 139 -3.39 -2.12 -1.65
CA VAL A 139 -2.50 -3.29 -1.71
C VAL A 139 -2.47 -4.04 -0.39
N ALA A 140 -2.26 -3.33 0.72
CA ALA A 140 -2.26 -3.97 2.03
C ALA A 140 -3.67 -4.33 2.53
N GLY A 141 -4.72 -3.72 1.97
CA GLY A 141 -6.12 -3.99 2.31
C GLY A 141 -6.57 -3.39 3.65
N PHE A 142 -5.84 -2.41 4.19
CA PHE A 142 -6.25 -1.76 5.44
C PHE A 142 -7.43 -0.82 5.22
N SER A 143 -8.30 -0.73 6.20
CA SER A 143 -9.39 0.25 6.24
C SER A 143 -8.85 1.68 6.47
N SER A 144 -9.63 2.70 6.13
CA SER A 144 -9.22 4.09 6.37
C SER A 144 -8.91 4.42 7.84
N PRO A 145 -9.65 3.91 8.84
CA PRO A 145 -9.28 4.05 10.24
C PRO A 145 -7.93 3.38 10.59
N GLU A 146 -7.66 2.17 10.07
CA GLU A 146 -6.39 1.48 10.33
C GLU A 146 -5.20 2.24 9.73
N VAL A 147 -5.34 2.76 8.51
CA VAL A 147 -4.29 3.58 7.88
C VAL A 147 -4.06 4.87 8.67
N ALA A 148 -5.13 5.54 9.14
CA ALA A 148 -4.99 6.72 9.98
C ALA A 148 -4.23 6.41 11.28
N SER A 149 -4.57 5.30 11.96
CA SER A 149 -3.85 4.87 13.17
C SER A 149 -2.38 4.58 12.89
N LEU A 150 -2.05 3.86 11.81
CA LEU A 150 -0.67 3.58 11.42
C LEU A 150 0.12 4.87 11.14
N LEU A 151 -0.48 5.84 10.43
CA LEU A 151 0.17 7.13 10.17
C LEU A 151 0.43 7.91 11.45
N VAL A 152 -0.56 7.99 12.35
CA VAL A 152 -0.42 8.70 13.64
C VAL A 152 0.64 8.05 14.52
N GLU A 153 0.70 6.72 14.55
CA GLU A 153 1.62 5.98 15.42
C GLU A 153 3.06 5.94 14.89
N HIS A 154 3.24 5.86 13.55
CA HIS A 154 4.55 5.58 12.91
C HIS A 154 5.01 6.63 11.89
N GLY A 155 4.15 7.59 11.52
CA GLY A 155 4.45 8.62 10.50
C GLY A 155 5.14 9.87 11.07
N GLY A 156 5.57 9.84 12.34
CA GLY A 156 6.24 10.96 13.00
C GLY A 156 5.30 12.08 13.49
N ALA A 157 5.87 13.10 14.10
CA ALA A 157 5.11 14.15 14.78
C ALA A 157 4.15 14.94 13.85
N ASN A 158 4.51 15.08 12.58
CA ASN A 158 3.71 15.80 11.59
C ASN A 158 2.51 14.99 11.08
N ALA A 159 2.49 13.68 11.33
CA ALA A 159 1.40 12.80 10.94
C ALA A 159 0.27 12.70 11.98
N ALA A 160 0.41 13.34 13.14
CA ALA A 160 -0.59 13.32 14.23
C ALA A 160 -1.98 13.88 13.82
N GLY A 161 -2.05 14.63 12.72
CA GLY A 161 -3.30 15.22 12.21
C GLY A 161 -4.14 14.30 11.33
N TRP A 162 -3.68 13.09 11.01
CA TRP A 162 -4.42 12.19 10.13
C TRP A 162 -5.71 11.64 10.79
N SER A 163 -6.81 11.75 10.09
CA SER A 163 -8.10 11.13 10.41
C SER A 163 -8.51 10.14 9.32
N ALA A 164 -9.45 9.25 9.64
CA ALA A 164 -10.01 8.32 8.66
C ALA A 164 -10.69 9.05 7.48
N ALA A 165 -11.26 10.23 7.72
CA ALA A 165 -11.89 11.04 6.68
C ALA A 165 -10.85 11.61 5.70
N GLU A 166 -9.70 12.10 6.19
CA GLU A 166 -8.62 12.60 5.37
C GLU A 166 -7.95 11.47 4.56
N VAL A 167 -7.70 10.32 5.19
CA VAL A 167 -7.21 9.12 4.50
C VAL A 167 -8.15 8.73 3.36
N ARG A 168 -9.47 8.71 3.62
CA ARG A 168 -10.50 8.38 2.63
C ARG A 168 -10.47 9.36 1.46
N GLU A 169 -10.35 10.66 1.72
CA GLU A 169 -10.33 11.69 0.67
C GLU A 169 -9.05 11.61 -0.17
N VAL A 170 -7.88 11.43 0.44
CA VAL A 170 -6.61 11.24 -0.28
C VAL A 170 -6.67 9.98 -1.14
N PHE A 171 -7.22 8.89 -0.61
CA PHE A 171 -7.39 7.64 -1.38
C PHE A 171 -8.30 7.84 -2.60
N ARG A 172 -9.42 8.57 -2.44
CA ARG A 172 -10.32 8.95 -3.54
C ARG A 172 -9.56 9.72 -4.62
N GLN A 173 -8.81 10.74 -4.23
CA GLN A 173 -8.04 11.55 -5.17
C GLN A 173 -6.99 10.73 -5.93
N ALA A 174 -6.30 9.81 -5.25
CA ALA A 174 -5.35 8.91 -5.89
C ALA A 174 -6.03 7.99 -6.91
N LEU A 175 -7.18 7.40 -6.58
CA LEU A 175 -7.97 6.57 -7.51
C LEU A 175 -8.47 7.37 -8.71
N CYS A 176 -8.98 8.59 -8.51
CA CYS A 176 -9.41 9.47 -9.61
C CYS A 176 -8.25 9.83 -10.52
N SER A 177 -7.07 10.08 -9.98
CA SER A 177 -5.86 10.33 -10.74
C SER A 177 -5.45 9.10 -11.58
N LEU A 178 -5.50 7.90 -10.99
CA LEU A 178 -5.21 6.66 -11.71
C LEU A 178 -6.20 6.41 -12.85
N ALA A 179 -7.50 6.59 -12.61
CA ALA A 179 -8.55 6.44 -13.63
C ALA A 179 -8.31 7.39 -14.80
N SER A 180 -7.95 8.64 -14.54
CA SER A 180 -7.60 9.60 -15.58
C SER A 180 -6.42 9.16 -16.43
N GLN A 181 -5.37 8.59 -15.83
CA GLN A 181 -4.21 8.06 -16.56
C GLN A 181 -4.57 6.87 -17.47
N VAL A 182 -5.48 6.00 -17.00
CA VAL A 182 -5.93 4.84 -17.78
C VAL A 182 -6.82 5.27 -18.96
N ILE A 183 -7.74 6.22 -18.74
CA ILE A 183 -8.66 6.71 -19.78
C ILE A 183 -7.87 7.44 -20.89
N HIS A 184 -6.93 8.32 -20.55
CA HIS A 184 -6.11 9.00 -21.55
C HIS A 184 -5.26 8.04 -22.39
N ALA A 185 -4.88 6.89 -21.81
CA ALA A 185 -4.14 5.86 -22.52
C ALA A 185 -4.96 5.12 -23.60
N THR A 186 -6.28 5.02 -23.42
CA THR A 186 -7.18 4.34 -24.37
C THR A 186 -7.67 5.28 -25.48
N SER A 187 -7.57 6.60 -25.26
CA SER A 187 -8.04 7.62 -26.22
C SER A 187 -7.02 8.00 -27.30
N VAL A 188 -5.78 7.51 -27.21
CA VAL A 188 -4.66 7.83 -28.14
C VAL A 188 -4.39 6.68 -29.11
N ARG A 189 -5.39 5.89 -29.48
CA ARG A 189 -5.30 4.89 -30.56
C ARG A 189 -6.13 5.30 -31.76
#